data_50040198ebcc4bd587d118849108410d
#
_entry.id   50040198ebcc4bd587d118849108410d
#
_cell.length_a   1.000
_cell.length_b   1.000
_cell.length_c   1.000
_cell.angle_alpha   90.00
_cell.angle_beta   90.00
_cell.angle_gamma   90.00
#
_symmetry.space_group_name_H-M   'P 1'
#
loop_
_entity.id
_entity.type
_entity.pdbx_description
1 polymer ?
#
loop_
_entity_poly.entity_id
_entity_poly.type
_entity_poly.pdbx_seq_one_letter_code
_entity_poly.pdbx_strand_id
1 'polypeptide(L)'
;LKLPVDSFEQFLLLSKKESTIINTLLNKKGKEKFPLKPHSSVTIEIELYKDINVIFGDKGTGKTEMLKSLEQYMKNNNYNVITYYGNEKDSEFDNIIKTDTYSVDDSGIYVENLKPYFTFISDWKDINPTNLEDYIEWYQTKDNNKNKQSLNICKLFGDQTYSDKKYKEYALRYSKILEMVKFFNLYDYSDLIGSKEFNKFKEIIASMESFERKNKEDEWVEQESKILSNKTIDEVKKISTQYPQSKSVPSEAGIFKFINNRIELKKSLEKIIKALNNNDVIKKDYLGNLAEKGNIYKYTRFKYLDSNGEKSKADEYKTGTIQNLRNYKNLLANALDNIYTDKLIECIKEIQEFDFKVIDGKEFIGVSKFVGDENGNIYKPSQGEKSMLLLNMRLNSESDNYILDEPELSLGNQYISDVIVPHLINIANANKRIVIATHNANIAVRTLPYLSIFRKHNNGVYNTYLGNPFTNKLIENLDKSELDWKEESLNILEGGEEAFGERSYIYDAGTR
;
A
#
# COMPACT_ATOMS: atom_id res chain seq x y z
N LEU A 1 11.37 -10.70 34.04
CA LEU A 1 11.50 -12.16 33.99
C LEU A 1 10.23 -12.72 33.37
N LYS A 2 10.36 -13.39 32.21
CA LYS A 2 9.21 -14.03 31.55
C LYS A 2 9.03 -15.42 32.12
N LEU A 3 7.97 -15.63 32.86
CA LEU A 3 7.60 -16.93 33.44
C LEU A 3 6.27 -17.40 32.82
N PRO A 4 6.05 -18.71 32.62
CA PRO A 4 4.81 -19.27 32.13
C PRO A 4 3.71 -19.29 33.19
N VAL A 5 3.50 -18.17 33.87
CA VAL A 5 2.58 -18.03 34.98
C VAL A 5 1.77 -16.74 34.87
N ASP A 6 0.47 -16.83 35.18
CA ASP A 6 -0.45 -15.71 35.16
C ASP A 6 -0.85 -15.24 36.57
N SER A 7 -0.42 -16.00 37.62
CA SER A 7 -0.70 -15.65 39.01
C SER A 7 0.48 -15.99 39.94
N PHE A 8 0.48 -15.37 41.14
CA PHE A 8 1.48 -15.65 42.16
C PHE A 8 1.42 -17.11 42.64
N GLU A 9 0.24 -17.73 42.68
CA GLU A 9 0.09 -19.14 43.03
C GLU A 9 0.77 -20.04 41.99
N GLN A 10 0.60 -19.77 40.72
CA GLN A 10 1.31 -20.49 39.65
C GLN A 10 2.82 -20.28 39.75
N PHE A 11 3.28 -19.08 40.11
CA PHE A 11 4.68 -18.81 40.39
C PHE A 11 5.25 -19.68 41.52
N LEU A 12 4.53 -19.82 42.63
CA LEU A 12 4.92 -20.70 43.73
C LEU A 12 4.96 -22.17 43.29
N LEU A 13 4.02 -22.61 42.48
CA LEU A 13 4.05 -23.95 41.91
C LEU A 13 5.24 -24.17 40.96
N LEU A 14 5.54 -23.19 40.11
CA LEU A 14 6.70 -23.22 39.25
C LEU A 14 8.03 -23.30 40.03
N SER A 15 8.10 -22.62 41.18
CA SER A 15 9.30 -22.63 42.03
C SER A 15 9.65 -24.02 42.57
N LYS A 16 8.69 -24.94 42.64
CA LYS A 16 8.91 -26.34 43.06
C LYS A 16 9.65 -27.17 41.99
N LYS A 17 9.83 -26.65 40.77
CA LYS A 17 10.54 -27.29 39.64
C LYS A 17 10.05 -28.70 39.29
N GLU A 18 8.80 -29.01 39.59
CA GLU A 18 8.21 -30.29 39.19
C GLU A 18 7.80 -30.26 37.71
N SER A 19 8.35 -31.16 36.91
CA SER A 19 8.12 -31.21 35.47
C SER A 19 6.64 -31.31 35.06
N THR A 20 5.83 -32.02 35.87
CA THR A 20 4.38 -32.16 35.64
C THR A 20 3.67 -30.82 35.77
N ILE A 21 4.01 -30.04 36.82
CA ILE A 21 3.43 -28.71 37.07
C ILE A 21 3.83 -27.73 35.97
N ILE A 22 5.10 -27.74 35.57
CA ILE A 22 5.61 -26.90 34.51
C ILE A 22 4.89 -27.19 33.17
N ASN A 23 4.77 -28.46 32.82
CA ASN A 23 4.07 -28.86 31.59
C ASN A 23 2.59 -28.49 31.60
N THR A 24 1.92 -28.56 32.79
CA THR A 24 0.54 -28.13 32.93
C THR A 24 0.38 -26.64 32.73
N LEU A 25 1.30 -25.81 33.21
CA LEU A 25 1.32 -24.37 33.01
C LEU A 25 1.62 -24.01 31.56
N LEU A 26 2.60 -24.67 30.92
CA LEU A 26 2.94 -24.47 29.54
C LEU A 26 1.77 -24.83 28.60
N ASN A 27 1.00 -25.88 28.92
CA ASN A 27 -0.15 -26.28 28.13
C ASN A 27 -1.32 -25.29 28.12
N LYS A 28 -1.33 -24.28 29.03
CA LYS A 28 -2.31 -23.18 29.01
C LYS A 28 -2.09 -22.19 27.87
N LYS A 29 -0.86 -22.09 27.33
CA LYS A 29 -0.57 -21.24 26.17
C LYS A 29 -1.10 -21.89 24.90
N GLY A 30 -1.68 -21.07 24.02
CA GLY A 30 -2.15 -21.52 22.73
C GLY A 30 -1.03 -22.16 21.92
N LYS A 31 -1.22 -23.40 21.48
CA LYS A 31 -0.28 -24.13 20.64
C LYS A 31 -0.98 -24.72 19.42
N GLU A 32 -0.24 -24.87 18.34
CA GLU A 32 -0.74 -25.33 17.08
C GLU A 32 0.29 -26.24 16.38
N LYS A 33 -0.17 -27.26 15.70
CA LYS A 33 0.66 -28.25 15.03
C LYS A 33 1.01 -27.79 13.62
N PHE A 34 2.30 -27.90 13.29
CA PHE A 34 2.83 -27.57 11.96
C PHE A 34 3.57 -28.77 11.38
N PRO A 35 3.15 -29.29 10.23
CA PRO A 35 3.89 -30.31 9.50
C PRO A 35 4.99 -29.64 8.69
N LEU A 36 6.23 -29.73 9.15
CA LEU A 36 7.39 -29.16 8.49
C LEU A 36 8.02 -30.19 7.55
N LYS A 37 8.39 -29.77 6.36
CA LYS A 37 9.10 -30.57 5.36
C LYS A 37 10.43 -29.95 5.02
N PRO A 38 11.42 -30.02 5.93
CA PRO A 38 12.75 -29.43 5.68
C PRO A 38 13.49 -30.13 4.52
N HIS A 39 13.05 -31.31 4.13
CA HIS A 39 13.52 -32.07 2.96
C HIS A 39 12.35 -32.81 2.32
N SER A 40 12.43 -33.11 1.03
CA SER A 40 11.36 -33.78 0.27
C SER A 40 10.94 -35.13 0.84
N SER A 41 11.84 -35.82 1.53
CA SER A 41 11.61 -37.17 2.11
C SER A 41 11.26 -37.19 3.58
N VAL A 42 11.24 -36.04 4.27
CA VAL A 42 11.09 -35.95 5.74
C VAL A 42 9.97 -34.98 6.10
N THR A 43 9.01 -35.46 6.88
CA THR A 43 7.98 -34.62 7.51
C THR A 43 8.15 -34.68 9.02
N ILE A 44 8.25 -33.54 9.67
CA ILE A 44 8.38 -33.40 11.14
C ILE A 44 7.18 -32.61 11.63
N GLU A 45 6.36 -33.19 12.50
CA GLU A 45 5.28 -32.45 13.17
C GLU A 45 5.80 -31.77 14.42
N ILE A 46 5.59 -30.46 14.53
CA ILE A 46 6.01 -29.67 15.68
C ILE A 46 4.84 -28.83 16.17
N GLU A 47 4.60 -28.84 17.48
CA GLU A 47 3.63 -27.95 18.13
C GLU A 47 4.33 -26.63 18.50
N LEU A 48 3.97 -25.52 17.83
CA LEU A 48 4.50 -24.19 18.12
C LEU A 48 3.54 -23.37 18.99
N TYR A 49 4.08 -22.72 19.99
CA TYR A 49 3.32 -21.84 20.88
C TYR A 49 3.09 -20.46 20.25
N LYS A 50 1.97 -19.81 20.61
CA LYS A 50 1.78 -18.36 20.42
C LYS A 50 2.61 -17.58 21.44
N ASP A 51 3.90 -17.70 21.29
CA ASP A 51 4.96 -17.15 22.13
C ASP A 51 6.30 -17.33 21.39
N ILE A 52 7.43 -17.20 22.08
CA ILE A 52 8.75 -17.42 21.53
C ILE A 52 9.07 -18.91 21.45
N ASN A 53 9.40 -19.38 20.24
CA ASN A 53 9.89 -20.71 19.95
C ASN A 53 11.30 -20.56 19.35
N VAL A 54 12.29 -21.19 19.94
CA VAL A 54 13.70 -21.07 19.53
C VAL A 54 14.21 -22.35 18.91
N ILE A 55 14.87 -22.25 17.78
CA ILE A 55 15.60 -23.34 17.12
C ILE A 55 17.09 -23.09 17.29
N PHE A 56 17.80 -24.04 17.89
CA PHE A 56 19.25 -23.97 18.04
C PHE A 56 19.90 -25.31 17.70
N GLY A 57 21.21 -25.34 17.57
CA GLY A 57 21.99 -26.52 17.18
C GLY A 57 23.19 -26.14 16.30
N ASP A 58 24.06 -27.09 15.97
CA ASP A 58 25.25 -26.88 15.18
C ASP A 58 24.97 -26.29 13.78
N LYS A 59 26.02 -25.74 13.14
CA LYS A 59 25.92 -25.33 11.72
C LYS A 59 25.65 -26.57 10.85
N GLY A 60 24.83 -26.39 9.82
CA GLY A 60 24.49 -27.47 8.90
C GLY A 60 23.41 -28.45 9.39
N THR A 61 22.80 -28.22 10.57
CA THR A 61 21.73 -29.09 11.09
C THR A 61 20.35 -28.84 10.48
N GLY A 62 20.25 -27.93 9.48
CA GLY A 62 19.01 -27.68 8.73
C GLY A 62 18.02 -26.74 9.42
N LYS A 63 18.47 -25.83 10.32
CA LYS A 63 17.62 -24.84 10.99
C LYS A 63 16.92 -23.93 10.00
N THR A 64 17.65 -23.34 9.07
CA THR A 64 17.12 -22.47 8.00
C THR A 64 16.11 -23.20 7.13
N GLU A 65 16.35 -24.46 6.78
CA GLU A 65 15.41 -25.27 5.97
C GLU A 65 14.12 -25.57 6.73
N MET A 66 14.18 -25.74 8.05
CA MET A 66 12.98 -25.84 8.89
C MET A 66 12.18 -24.54 8.86
N LEU A 67 12.83 -23.38 8.99
CA LEU A 67 12.16 -22.08 8.94
C LEU A 67 11.53 -21.83 7.56
N LYS A 68 12.24 -22.12 6.48
CA LYS A 68 11.70 -22.00 5.10
C LYS A 68 10.48 -22.91 4.88
N SER A 69 10.54 -24.14 5.37
CA SER A 69 9.40 -25.07 5.32
C SER A 69 8.19 -24.53 6.10
N LEU A 70 8.43 -23.96 7.28
CA LEU A 70 7.39 -23.33 8.09
C LEU A 70 6.78 -22.12 7.37
N GLU A 71 7.61 -21.24 6.83
CA GLU A 71 7.18 -20.11 6.03
C GLU A 71 6.29 -20.52 4.86
N GLN A 72 6.75 -21.53 4.10
CA GLN A 72 6.00 -22.04 2.94
C GLN A 72 4.64 -22.61 3.38
N TYR A 73 4.61 -23.40 4.47
CA TYR A 73 3.37 -23.93 5.02
C TYR A 73 2.42 -22.81 5.44
N MET A 74 2.92 -21.81 6.17
CA MET A 74 2.12 -20.68 6.65
C MET A 74 1.56 -19.87 5.49
N LYS A 75 2.36 -19.55 4.48
CA LYS A 75 1.93 -18.83 3.28
C LYS A 75 0.86 -19.58 2.50
N ASN A 76 1.04 -20.88 2.31
CA ASN A 76 0.08 -21.75 1.57
C ASN A 76 -1.27 -21.86 2.30
N ASN A 77 -1.29 -21.68 3.63
CA ASN A 77 -2.49 -21.75 4.44
C ASN A 77 -3.01 -20.34 4.85
N ASN A 78 -2.59 -19.29 4.16
CA ASN A 78 -3.04 -17.91 4.35
C ASN A 78 -2.77 -17.32 5.75
N TYR A 79 -1.74 -17.80 6.44
CA TYR A 79 -1.28 -17.14 7.68
C TYR A 79 -0.61 -15.82 7.33
N ASN A 80 -0.90 -14.79 8.13
CA ASN A 80 -0.09 -13.57 8.10
C ASN A 80 1.26 -13.87 8.75
N VAL A 81 2.36 -13.77 7.97
CA VAL A 81 3.71 -14.10 8.43
C VAL A 81 4.73 -13.06 7.95
N ILE A 82 5.55 -12.60 8.87
CA ILE A 82 6.70 -11.76 8.58
C ILE A 82 7.96 -12.59 8.73
N THR A 83 8.84 -12.49 7.74
CA THR A 83 10.11 -13.23 7.70
C THR A 83 11.30 -12.29 7.71
N TYR A 84 12.40 -12.75 8.31
CA TYR A 84 13.68 -12.09 8.29
C TYR A 84 14.79 -13.15 8.22
N TYR A 85 15.67 -13.04 7.22
CA TYR A 85 16.82 -13.91 7.01
C TYR A 85 18.11 -13.11 7.12
N GLY A 86 18.91 -13.44 8.12
CA GLY A 86 20.15 -12.72 8.42
C GLY A 86 21.17 -12.66 7.29
N ASN A 87 21.17 -13.60 6.36
CA ASN A 87 22.13 -13.70 5.25
C ASN A 87 21.73 -12.90 3.98
N GLU A 88 20.49 -12.42 3.87
CA GLU A 88 19.96 -11.79 2.65
C GLU A 88 19.87 -10.23 2.73
N LYS A 89 20.52 -9.63 3.69
CA LYS A 89 20.27 -8.29 4.22
C LYS A 89 20.49 -7.10 3.27
N ASP A 90 21.56 -7.09 2.50
CA ASP A 90 21.97 -5.86 1.79
C ASP A 90 21.07 -5.56 0.59
N SER A 91 20.79 -6.59 -0.20
CA SER A 91 19.91 -6.44 -1.35
C SER A 91 18.46 -6.16 -0.93
N GLU A 92 18.01 -6.72 0.19
CA GLU A 92 16.64 -6.55 0.68
C GLU A 92 16.40 -5.13 1.19
N PHE A 93 17.28 -4.58 2.04
CA PHE A 93 17.16 -3.21 2.50
C PHE A 93 17.15 -2.21 1.33
N ASP A 94 18.14 -2.34 0.42
CA ASP A 94 18.23 -1.47 -0.74
C ASP A 94 17.02 -1.62 -1.68
N ASN A 95 16.45 -2.83 -1.79
CA ASN A 95 15.22 -3.07 -2.55
C ASN A 95 14.01 -2.41 -1.89
N ILE A 96 13.82 -2.55 -0.58
CA ILE A 96 12.71 -1.89 0.13
C ILE A 96 12.78 -0.37 -0.05
N ILE A 97 13.98 0.23 0.02
CA ILE A 97 14.11 1.66 -0.23
C ILE A 97 13.75 2.03 -1.67
N LYS A 98 14.05 1.16 -2.66
CA LYS A 98 13.83 1.43 -4.09
C LYS A 98 12.44 1.06 -4.60
N THR A 99 11.89 -0.08 -4.15
CA THR A 99 10.75 -0.73 -4.80
C THR A 99 9.38 -0.40 -4.22
N ASP A 100 9.29 0.27 -3.07
CA ASP A 100 8.00 0.76 -2.59
C ASP A 100 7.37 1.63 -3.67
N THR A 101 6.37 1.09 -4.34
CA THR A 101 5.59 1.79 -5.34
C THR A 101 4.61 2.72 -4.64
N TYR A 102 5.03 3.94 -4.36
CA TYR A 102 4.04 4.97 -4.07
C TYR A 102 3.31 5.30 -5.36
N SER A 103 1.99 5.19 -5.33
CA SER A 103 1.15 5.77 -6.36
C SER A 103 1.38 7.28 -6.36
N VAL A 104 1.51 7.88 -7.53
CA VAL A 104 1.58 9.35 -7.65
C VAL A 104 0.33 10.00 -7.04
N ASP A 105 -0.79 9.30 -7.02
CA ASP A 105 -2.03 9.74 -6.37
C ASP A 105 -1.88 9.86 -4.85
N ASP A 106 -1.01 9.06 -4.23
CA ASP A 106 -0.72 9.12 -2.80
C ASP A 106 0.32 10.20 -2.45
N SER A 107 0.87 10.90 -3.44
CA SER A 107 1.96 11.86 -3.22
C SER A 107 1.56 13.07 -2.39
N GLY A 108 0.27 13.48 -2.43
CA GLY A 108 -0.20 14.71 -1.83
C GLY A 108 0.20 15.99 -2.59
N ILE A 109 0.99 15.89 -3.68
CA ILE A 109 1.28 17.01 -4.59
C ILE A 109 0.00 17.49 -5.26
N TYR A 110 -0.90 16.55 -5.55
CA TYR A 110 -2.22 16.81 -6.10
C TYR A 110 -3.23 17.07 -4.99
N VAL A 111 -3.20 18.26 -4.39
CA VAL A 111 -4.24 18.71 -3.46
C VAL A 111 -5.55 18.99 -4.22
N GLU A 112 -5.46 19.33 -5.50
CA GLU A 112 -6.62 19.59 -6.37
C GLU A 112 -6.55 18.68 -7.60
N ASN A 113 -7.71 18.15 -8.02
CA ASN A 113 -7.82 17.41 -9.27
C ASN A 113 -7.62 18.37 -10.47
N LEU A 114 -6.45 18.34 -11.07
CA LEU A 114 -6.08 19.19 -12.21
C LEU A 114 -6.62 18.67 -13.55
N LYS A 115 -7.05 17.43 -13.61
CA LYS A 115 -7.55 16.80 -14.84
C LYS A 115 -8.62 17.62 -15.57
N PRO A 116 -9.63 18.21 -14.89
CA PRO A 116 -10.62 19.04 -15.58
C PRO A 116 -10.02 20.25 -16.30
N TYR A 117 -8.98 20.86 -15.73
CA TYR A 117 -8.30 22.03 -16.33
C TYR A 117 -7.46 21.64 -17.54
N PHE A 118 -6.74 20.51 -17.47
CA PHE A 118 -6.01 19.98 -18.63
C PHE A 118 -6.96 19.60 -19.75
N THR A 119 -8.05 18.90 -19.45
CA THR A 119 -9.08 18.54 -20.43
C THR A 119 -9.71 19.79 -21.04
N PHE A 120 -10.00 20.81 -20.23
CA PHE A 120 -10.56 22.06 -20.71
C PHE A 120 -9.64 22.75 -21.73
N ILE A 121 -8.32 22.82 -21.45
CA ILE A 121 -7.35 23.42 -22.39
C ILE A 121 -7.20 22.55 -23.64
N SER A 122 -7.15 21.23 -23.50
CA SER A 122 -7.06 20.31 -24.62
C SER A 122 -8.23 20.43 -25.60
N ASP A 123 -9.44 20.59 -25.05
CA ASP A 123 -10.68 20.68 -25.82
C ASP A 123 -11.08 22.12 -26.17
N TRP A 124 -10.29 23.10 -25.71
CA TRP A 124 -10.62 24.49 -25.91
C TRP A 124 -10.67 24.88 -27.39
N LYS A 125 -11.72 25.59 -27.73
CA LYS A 125 -11.93 26.15 -29.08
C LYS A 125 -12.24 27.62 -28.95
N ASP A 126 -11.66 28.40 -29.87
CA ASP A 126 -11.94 29.81 -29.91
C ASP A 126 -13.40 30.08 -30.34
N ILE A 127 -13.95 31.13 -29.79
CA ILE A 127 -15.28 31.64 -30.15
C ILE A 127 -15.02 32.83 -31.08
N ASN A 128 -15.42 32.70 -32.32
CA ASN A 128 -15.22 33.75 -33.32
C ASN A 128 -15.99 35.02 -32.96
N PRO A 129 -15.30 36.16 -32.70
CA PRO A 129 -15.97 37.42 -32.35
C PRO A 129 -16.79 38.02 -33.51
N THR A 130 -16.59 37.61 -34.77
CA THR A 130 -17.41 38.05 -35.91
C THR A 130 -18.88 37.65 -35.73
N ASN A 131 -19.19 36.62 -34.98
CA ASN A 131 -20.55 36.28 -34.59
C ASN A 131 -21.19 37.29 -33.63
N LEU A 132 -20.42 38.21 -33.07
CA LEU A 132 -20.92 39.28 -32.22
C LEU A 132 -21.63 40.35 -33.04
N GLU A 133 -21.09 40.71 -34.20
CA GLU A 133 -21.73 41.67 -35.13
C GLU A 133 -23.05 41.11 -35.64
N ASP A 134 -23.08 39.84 -36.05
CA ASP A 134 -24.30 39.12 -36.44
C ASP A 134 -25.32 39.07 -35.30
N TYR A 135 -24.88 38.88 -34.04
CA TYR A 135 -25.77 38.87 -32.88
C TYR A 135 -26.32 40.27 -32.54
N ILE A 136 -25.51 41.31 -32.64
CA ILE A 136 -25.94 42.70 -32.42
C ILE A 136 -26.92 43.09 -33.50
N GLU A 137 -26.66 42.80 -34.75
CA GLU A 137 -27.58 43.05 -35.88
C GLU A 137 -28.87 42.29 -35.71
N TRP A 138 -28.82 41.01 -35.32
CA TRP A 138 -30.01 40.23 -34.99
C TRP A 138 -30.80 40.81 -33.84
N TYR A 139 -30.14 41.23 -32.76
CA TYR A 139 -30.79 41.81 -31.57
C TYR A 139 -31.48 43.14 -31.89
N GLN A 140 -30.84 43.99 -32.68
CA GLN A 140 -31.40 45.27 -33.16
C GLN A 140 -32.60 45.07 -34.10
N THR A 141 -32.56 44.05 -34.95
CA THR A 141 -33.66 43.71 -35.84
C THR A 141 -34.81 42.98 -35.19
N LYS A 142 -34.57 42.35 -34.04
CA LYS A 142 -35.57 41.62 -33.24
C LYS A 142 -36.74 42.50 -32.83
N ASP A 143 -36.50 43.74 -32.45
CA ASP A 143 -37.58 44.66 -32.02
C ASP A 143 -38.39 45.24 -33.18
N ASN A 144 -37.81 45.31 -34.37
CA ASN A 144 -38.48 45.79 -35.57
C ASN A 144 -39.44 44.76 -36.22
N ASN A 145 -39.34 43.48 -35.79
CA ASN A 145 -40.16 42.40 -36.35
C ASN A 145 -41.38 41.96 -35.46
N LYS A 146 -41.80 42.81 -34.50
CA LYS A 146 -42.91 42.49 -33.59
C LYS A 146 -44.28 42.24 -34.31
N ASN A 147 -44.42 42.52 -35.57
CA ASN A 147 -45.65 42.34 -36.36
C ASN A 147 -45.63 41.19 -37.34
N LYS A 148 -44.62 40.35 -37.38
CA LYS A 148 -44.59 39.15 -38.21
C LYS A 148 -44.75 37.92 -37.30
N GLN A 149 -45.74 37.05 -37.64
CA GLN A 149 -45.93 35.75 -37.01
C GLN A 149 -44.62 34.93 -37.19
N SER A 150 -43.74 34.98 -36.22
CA SER A 150 -42.54 34.15 -36.18
C SER A 150 -42.81 32.92 -35.30
N LEU A 151 -42.70 31.75 -35.87
CA LEU A 151 -42.65 30.48 -35.14
C LEU A 151 -41.29 30.39 -34.42
N ASN A 152 -41.37 30.49 -33.08
CA ASN A 152 -40.19 30.26 -32.26
C ASN A 152 -40.04 28.77 -31.97
N ILE A 153 -39.08 28.10 -32.58
CA ILE A 153 -38.75 26.70 -32.32
C ILE A 153 -37.81 26.68 -31.10
N CYS A 154 -38.32 26.29 -29.96
CA CYS A 154 -37.57 26.19 -28.70
C CYS A 154 -37.27 24.72 -28.38
N LYS A 155 -36.15 24.48 -27.73
CA LYS A 155 -35.89 23.16 -27.12
C LYS A 155 -36.96 22.87 -26.05
N LEU A 156 -37.49 21.66 -26.05
CA LEU A 156 -38.48 21.23 -25.06
C LEU A 156 -37.85 21.07 -23.68
N PHE A 157 -36.59 20.66 -23.62
CA PHE A 157 -35.87 20.44 -22.41
C PHE A 157 -34.69 21.41 -22.37
N GLY A 158 -34.43 22.03 -21.20
CA GLY A 158 -33.35 22.99 -21.05
C GLY A 158 -31.99 22.33 -21.27
N ASP A 159 -31.01 23.14 -21.67
CA ASP A 159 -29.60 22.70 -21.82
C ASP A 159 -28.93 22.41 -20.48
N GLN A 160 -29.65 22.41 -19.38
CA GLN A 160 -29.11 21.92 -18.13
C GLN A 160 -28.69 20.49 -18.36
N THR A 161 -27.38 20.33 -18.40
CA THR A 161 -26.71 19.05 -18.41
C THR A 161 -27.53 18.07 -17.59
N TYR A 162 -28.08 17.08 -18.29
CA TYR A 162 -28.71 15.96 -17.63
C TYR A 162 -27.84 15.57 -16.47
N SER A 163 -28.39 15.66 -15.30
CA SER A 163 -27.77 15.07 -14.14
C SER A 163 -27.82 13.55 -14.37
N ASP A 164 -26.82 13.06 -15.07
CA ASP A 164 -26.44 11.65 -15.23
C ASP A 164 -26.30 10.94 -13.86
N LYS A 165 -26.57 11.72 -12.79
CA LYS A 165 -26.41 11.31 -11.39
C LYS A 165 -27.34 10.18 -11.02
N LYS A 166 -28.63 10.26 -11.41
CA LYS A 166 -29.59 9.20 -11.10
C LYS A 166 -29.29 7.90 -11.85
N TYR A 167 -29.01 8.01 -13.15
CA TYR A 167 -28.63 6.84 -13.94
C TYR A 167 -27.35 6.19 -13.40
N LYS A 168 -26.32 6.98 -13.06
CA LYS A 168 -25.08 6.49 -12.45
C LYS A 168 -25.33 5.81 -11.11
N GLU A 169 -26.23 6.37 -10.29
CA GLU A 169 -26.60 5.78 -9.02
C GLU A 169 -27.29 4.42 -9.22
N TYR A 170 -28.28 4.33 -10.08
CA TYR A 170 -28.94 3.06 -10.38
C TYR A 170 -28.00 2.06 -11.05
N ALA A 171 -27.15 2.51 -11.95
CA ALA A 171 -26.14 1.65 -12.57
C ALA A 171 -25.13 1.09 -11.56
N LEU A 172 -24.72 1.90 -10.58
CA LEU A 172 -23.85 1.46 -9.48
C LEU A 172 -24.55 0.43 -8.59
N ARG A 173 -25.79 0.71 -8.17
CA ARG A 173 -26.57 -0.23 -7.34
C ARG A 173 -26.78 -1.55 -8.06
N TYR A 174 -27.17 -1.51 -9.33
CA TYR A 174 -27.33 -2.69 -10.17
C TYR A 174 -26.04 -3.50 -10.29
N SER A 175 -24.90 -2.84 -10.52
CA SER A 175 -23.60 -3.52 -10.61
C SER A 175 -23.23 -4.25 -9.31
N LYS A 176 -23.52 -3.64 -8.16
CA LYS A 176 -23.26 -4.27 -6.85
C LYS A 176 -24.16 -5.46 -6.58
N ILE A 177 -25.41 -5.39 -6.97
CA ILE A 177 -26.33 -6.54 -6.87
C ILE A 177 -25.86 -7.67 -7.80
N LEU A 178 -25.41 -7.38 -9.01
CA LEU A 178 -24.84 -8.39 -9.91
C LEU A 178 -23.61 -9.08 -9.34
N GLU A 179 -22.74 -8.34 -8.63
CA GLU A 179 -21.62 -8.92 -7.89
C GLU A 179 -22.11 -9.91 -6.82
N MET A 180 -23.17 -9.53 -6.06
CA MET A 180 -23.80 -10.43 -5.07
C MET A 180 -24.43 -11.66 -5.72
N VAL A 181 -25.17 -11.50 -6.82
CA VAL A 181 -25.72 -12.64 -7.57
C VAL A 181 -24.65 -13.61 -8.01
N LYS A 182 -23.54 -13.09 -8.57
CA LYS A 182 -22.39 -13.91 -8.98
C LYS A 182 -21.77 -14.64 -7.78
N PHE A 183 -21.58 -13.93 -6.68
CA PHE A 183 -20.98 -14.49 -5.47
C PHE A 183 -21.80 -15.66 -4.93
N PHE A 184 -23.12 -15.49 -4.74
CA PHE A 184 -24.00 -16.53 -4.22
C PHE A 184 -24.37 -17.64 -5.23
N ASN A 185 -24.02 -17.46 -6.50
CA ASN A 185 -24.08 -18.53 -7.49
C ASN A 185 -22.78 -19.36 -7.53
N LEU A 186 -21.65 -18.77 -7.14
CA LEU A 186 -20.35 -19.47 -7.08
C LEU A 186 -20.17 -20.23 -5.76
N TYR A 187 -20.74 -19.74 -4.67
CA TYR A 187 -20.57 -20.30 -3.33
C TYR A 187 -21.89 -20.75 -2.74
N ASP A 188 -21.95 -22.00 -2.29
CA ASP A 188 -23.13 -22.55 -1.61
C ASP A 188 -22.97 -22.43 -0.09
N TYR A 189 -23.89 -21.73 0.53
CA TYR A 189 -23.95 -21.55 1.98
C TYR A 189 -25.15 -22.30 2.61
N SER A 190 -25.75 -23.24 1.89
CA SER A 190 -26.92 -24.00 2.36
C SER A 190 -26.63 -24.80 3.63
N ASP A 191 -25.37 -25.25 3.81
CA ASP A 191 -24.96 -25.99 5.00
C ASP A 191 -24.84 -25.10 6.26
N LEU A 192 -24.63 -23.79 6.07
CA LEU A 192 -24.49 -22.85 7.17
C LEU A 192 -25.82 -22.30 7.68
N ILE A 193 -26.75 -21.98 6.77
CA ILE A 193 -28.00 -21.29 7.09
C ILE A 193 -29.27 -22.11 6.79
N GLY A 194 -29.12 -23.31 6.20
CA GLY A 194 -30.22 -24.15 5.76
C GLY A 194 -30.62 -23.89 4.31
N SER A 195 -30.88 -24.96 3.55
CA SER A 195 -31.18 -24.87 2.11
C SER A 195 -32.44 -24.06 1.80
N LYS A 196 -33.46 -24.08 2.68
CA LYS A 196 -34.71 -23.33 2.50
C LYS A 196 -34.50 -21.84 2.64
N GLU A 197 -33.75 -21.43 3.63
CA GLU A 197 -33.40 -20.05 3.92
C GLU A 197 -32.45 -19.48 2.87
N PHE A 198 -31.49 -20.28 2.42
CA PHE A 198 -30.55 -19.92 1.35
C PHE A 198 -31.27 -19.68 0.01
N ASN A 199 -32.25 -20.53 -0.34
CA ASN A 199 -33.06 -20.34 -1.53
C ASN A 199 -33.92 -19.08 -1.46
N LYS A 200 -34.57 -18.80 -0.31
CA LYS A 200 -35.29 -17.54 -0.09
C LYS A 200 -34.39 -16.32 -0.24
N PHE A 201 -33.17 -16.41 0.27
CA PHE A 201 -32.18 -15.35 0.13
C PHE A 201 -31.82 -15.09 -1.34
N LYS A 202 -31.61 -16.15 -2.12
CA LYS A 202 -31.39 -16.04 -3.58
C LYS A 202 -32.58 -15.39 -4.30
N GLU A 203 -33.82 -15.77 -3.93
CA GLU A 203 -35.04 -15.15 -4.49
C GLU A 203 -35.12 -13.65 -4.19
N ILE A 204 -34.75 -13.25 -2.97
CA ILE A 204 -34.71 -11.82 -2.58
C ILE A 204 -33.69 -11.07 -3.42
N ILE A 205 -32.46 -11.59 -3.56
CA ILE A 205 -31.43 -10.97 -4.38
C ILE A 205 -31.86 -10.87 -5.84
N ALA A 206 -32.48 -11.90 -6.40
CA ALA A 206 -33.00 -11.88 -7.76
C ALA A 206 -34.13 -10.84 -7.95
N SER A 207 -34.97 -10.66 -6.94
CA SER A 207 -36.01 -9.61 -6.98
C SER A 207 -35.38 -8.19 -6.91
N MET A 208 -34.37 -8.00 -6.09
CA MET A 208 -33.59 -6.75 -6.03
C MET A 208 -32.88 -6.47 -7.36
N GLU A 209 -32.29 -7.47 -7.98
CA GLU A 209 -31.65 -7.37 -9.30
C GLU A 209 -32.64 -6.89 -10.35
N SER A 210 -33.82 -7.52 -10.42
CA SER A 210 -34.84 -7.17 -11.39
C SER A 210 -35.39 -5.74 -11.17
N PHE A 211 -35.53 -5.33 -9.91
CA PHE A 211 -35.98 -3.99 -9.54
C PHE A 211 -34.98 -2.90 -9.95
N GLU A 212 -33.71 -3.08 -9.60
CA GLU A 212 -32.68 -2.08 -9.94
C GLU A 212 -32.36 -2.07 -11.44
N ARG A 213 -32.46 -3.20 -12.11
CA ARG A 213 -32.37 -3.25 -13.57
C ARG A 213 -33.44 -2.40 -14.21
N LYS A 214 -34.70 -2.57 -13.76
CA LYS A 214 -35.84 -1.79 -14.26
C LYS A 214 -35.65 -0.29 -14.02
N ASN A 215 -35.27 0.11 -12.82
CA ASN A 215 -35.02 1.52 -12.50
C ASN A 215 -33.93 2.14 -13.38
N LYS A 216 -32.86 1.40 -13.64
CA LYS A 216 -31.77 1.81 -14.53
C LYS A 216 -32.25 1.96 -15.97
N GLU A 217 -33.03 0.99 -16.46
CA GLU A 217 -33.61 1.00 -17.82
C GLU A 217 -34.59 2.14 -17.99
N ASP A 218 -35.52 2.35 -17.04
CA ASP A 218 -36.49 3.42 -17.08
C ASP A 218 -35.82 4.81 -17.09
N GLU A 219 -34.85 5.03 -16.26
CA GLU A 219 -34.06 6.29 -16.25
C GLU A 219 -33.28 6.50 -17.54
N TRP A 220 -32.68 5.44 -18.09
CA TRP A 220 -32.00 5.51 -19.37
C TRP A 220 -32.95 5.88 -20.52
N VAL A 221 -34.12 5.25 -20.58
CA VAL A 221 -35.16 5.54 -21.59
C VAL A 221 -35.64 6.98 -21.47
N GLU A 222 -35.86 7.48 -20.24
CA GLU A 222 -36.23 8.87 -20.00
C GLU A 222 -35.16 9.84 -20.52
N GLN A 223 -33.91 9.60 -20.22
CA GLN A 223 -32.80 10.44 -20.66
C GLN A 223 -32.64 10.44 -22.17
N GLU A 224 -32.61 9.27 -22.78
CA GLU A 224 -32.43 9.15 -24.24
C GLU A 224 -33.63 9.76 -25.01
N SER A 225 -34.85 9.63 -24.49
CA SER A 225 -36.02 10.24 -25.08
C SER A 225 -35.91 11.76 -25.13
N LYS A 226 -35.40 12.37 -24.06
CA LYS A 226 -35.21 13.83 -23.99
C LYS A 226 -34.08 14.29 -24.94
N ILE A 227 -32.95 13.54 -24.97
CA ILE A 227 -31.85 13.81 -25.89
C ILE A 227 -32.32 13.72 -27.35
N LEU A 228 -33.06 12.68 -27.68
CA LEU A 228 -33.58 12.47 -29.01
C LEU A 228 -34.56 13.59 -29.41
N SER A 229 -35.45 14.00 -28.48
CA SER A 229 -36.37 15.11 -28.72
C SER A 229 -35.63 16.41 -29.04
N ASN A 230 -34.59 16.75 -28.24
CA ASN A 230 -33.80 17.95 -28.50
C ASN A 230 -33.00 17.86 -29.80
N LYS A 231 -32.43 16.69 -30.13
CA LYS A 231 -31.73 16.48 -31.42
C LYS A 231 -32.69 16.66 -32.60
N THR A 232 -33.91 16.13 -32.51
CA THR A 232 -34.94 16.29 -33.55
C THR A 232 -35.28 17.77 -33.73
N ILE A 233 -35.44 18.53 -32.64
CA ILE A 233 -35.69 19.98 -32.72
C ILE A 233 -34.51 20.70 -33.36
N ASP A 234 -33.26 20.32 -33.03
CA ASP A 234 -32.07 20.93 -33.63
C ASP A 234 -32.00 20.65 -35.16
N GLU A 235 -32.35 19.43 -35.58
CA GLU A 235 -32.45 19.11 -37.03
C GLU A 235 -33.55 19.90 -37.73
N VAL A 236 -34.72 20.04 -37.10
CA VAL A 236 -35.81 20.88 -37.67
C VAL A 236 -35.36 22.34 -37.75
N LYS A 237 -34.61 22.85 -36.78
CA LYS A 237 -34.02 24.19 -36.83
C LYS A 237 -33.07 24.34 -38.04
N LYS A 238 -32.18 23.39 -38.22
CA LYS A 238 -31.22 23.38 -39.38
C LYS A 238 -31.98 23.42 -40.70
N ILE A 239 -33.01 22.59 -40.85
CA ILE A 239 -33.84 22.58 -42.06
C ILE A 239 -34.53 23.91 -42.25
N SER A 240 -35.13 24.48 -41.19
CA SER A 240 -35.84 25.75 -41.25
C SER A 240 -34.92 26.93 -41.64
N THR A 241 -33.60 26.89 -41.24
CA THR A 241 -32.62 27.92 -41.57
C THR A 241 -32.15 27.87 -43.04
N GLN A 242 -32.42 26.77 -43.75
CA GLN A 242 -32.10 26.65 -45.17
C GLN A 242 -33.10 27.40 -46.06
N TYR A 243 -34.24 27.83 -45.52
CA TYR A 243 -35.21 28.63 -46.28
C TYR A 243 -34.85 30.12 -46.20
N PRO A 244 -34.78 30.84 -47.36
CA PRO A 244 -34.18 32.19 -47.45
C PRO A 244 -34.96 33.33 -46.75
N GLN A 245 -35.96 33.06 -45.95
CA GLN A 245 -36.73 34.09 -45.22
C GLN A 245 -36.62 34.04 -43.70
N SER A 246 -35.83 33.11 -43.13
CA SER A 246 -35.62 33.04 -41.67
C SER A 246 -34.18 33.42 -41.33
N LYS A 247 -33.95 34.65 -40.84
CA LYS A 247 -32.70 34.93 -40.11
C LYS A 247 -32.67 34.10 -38.83
N SER A 248 -31.89 33.04 -38.79
CA SER A 248 -31.67 32.24 -37.60
C SER A 248 -31.02 33.09 -36.52
N VAL A 249 -31.43 32.88 -35.28
CA VAL A 249 -30.65 33.41 -34.15
C VAL A 249 -29.22 32.91 -34.30
N PRO A 250 -28.21 33.79 -34.38
CA PRO A 250 -26.83 33.35 -34.47
C PRO A 250 -26.57 32.40 -33.30
N SER A 251 -26.20 31.18 -33.61
CA SER A 251 -26.01 30.14 -32.58
C SER A 251 -24.90 30.57 -31.64
N GLU A 252 -25.23 30.74 -30.38
CA GLU A 252 -24.32 30.72 -29.24
C GLU A 252 -23.25 31.80 -29.09
N ALA A 253 -23.15 32.76 -30.00
CA ALA A 253 -22.12 33.78 -29.95
C ALA A 253 -22.61 35.07 -29.28
N GLY A 254 -22.73 35.06 -27.98
CA GLY A 254 -22.84 36.30 -27.19
C GLY A 254 -21.44 36.72 -26.69
N ILE A 255 -21.24 38.03 -26.55
CA ILE A 255 -20.03 38.61 -25.93
C ILE A 255 -19.72 37.96 -24.57
N PHE A 256 -20.76 37.61 -23.83
CA PHE A 256 -20.61 36.93 -22.54
C PHE A 256 -19.99 35.54 -22.67
N LYS A 257 -20.34 34.78 -23.72
CA LYS A 257 -19.75 33.45 -23.94
C LYS A 257 -18.29 33.56 -24.35
N PHE A 258 -17.97 34.51 -25.21
CA PHE A 258 -16.59 34.83 -25.59
C PHE A 258 -15.75 35.21 -24.37
N ILE A 259 -16.26 36.16 -23.54
CA ILE A 259 -15.56 36.61 -22.33
C ILE A 259 -15.41 35.48 -21.33
N ASN A 260 -16.47 34.73 -21.06
CA ASN A 260 -16.45 33.63 -20.11
C ASN A 260 -15.48 32.53 -20.55
N ASN A 261 -15.45 32.19 -21.84
CA ASN A 261 -14.50 31.22 -22.38
C ASN A 261 -13.04 31.64 -22.10
N ARG A 262 -12.72 32.92 -22.27
CA ARG A 262 -11.39 33.48 -22.00
C ARG A 262 -11.08 33.52 -20.49
N ILE A 263 -12.05 33.87 -19.65
CA ILE A 263 -11.91 33.87 -18.19
C ILE A 263 -11.67 32.46 -17.67
N GLU A 264 -12.42 31.47 -18.16
CA GLU A 264 -12.23 30.08 -17.75
C GLU A 264 -10.91 29.51 -18.23
N LEU A 265 -10.47 29.87 -19.45
CA LEU A 265 -9.14 29.51 -19.93
C LEU A 265 -8.05 30.10 -19.04
N LYS A 266 -8.14 31.41 -18.71
CA LYS A 266 -7.20 32.09 -17.81
C LYS A 266 -7.12 31.38 -16.46
N LYS A 267 -8.26 31.10 -15.84
CA LYS A 267 -8.32 30.38 -14.56
C LYS A 267 -7.69 29.00 -14.63
N SER A 268 -7.92 28.28 -15.73
CA SER A 268 -7.35 26.94 -15.94
C SER A 268 -5.83 27.00 -16.11
N LEU A 269 -5.32 27.94 -16.91
CA LEU A 269 -3.88 28.17 -17.07
C LEU A 269 -3.20 28.55 -15.75
N GLU A 270 -3.77 29.52 -15.01
CA GLU A 270 -3.26 29.95 -13.69
C GLU A 270 -3.24 28.80 -12.68
N LYS A 271 -4.29 27.99 -12.62
CA LYS A 271 -4.36 26.83 -11.73
C LYS A 271 -3.28 25.79 -12.04
N ILE A 272 -3.10 25.46 -13.31
CA ILE A 272 -2.07 24.50 -13.73
C ILE A 272 -0.68 25.07 -13.46
N ILE A 273 -0.39 26.32 -13.85
CA ILE A 273 0.92 26.95 -13.62
C ILE A 273 1.23 26.98 -12.12
N LYS A 274 0.26 27.38 -11.29
CA LYS A 274 0.44 27.40 -9.83
C LYS A 274 0.75 26.01 -9.28
N ALA A 275 0.03 24.98 -9.73
CA ALA A 275 0.25 23.61 -9.29
C ALA A 275 1.62 23.08 -9.73
N LEU A 276 2.02 23.31 -11.00
CA LEU A 276 3.31 22.90 -11.53
C LEU A 276 4.51 23.65 -10.91
N ASN A 277 4.28 24.77 -10.28
CA ASN A 277 5.28 25.52 -9.51
C ASN A 277 5.24 25.23 -8.01
N ASN A 278 4.35 24.33 -7.57
CA ASN A 278 4.22 23.98 -6.18
C ASN A 278 5.44 23.21 -5.67
N ASN A 279 5.76 23.40 -4.39
CA ASN A 279 6.97 22.89 -3.77
C ASN A 279 6.90 21.37 -3.55
N ASP A 280 8.06 20.81 -3.15
CA ASP A 280 8.24 19.42 -2.78
C ASP A 280 7.26 18.97 -1.71
N VAL A 281 6.71 17.78 -1.88
CA VAL A 281 6.04 17.03 -0.81
C VAL A 281 6.96 15.94 -0.32
N ILE A 282 7.19 15.89 0.98
CA ILE A 282 8.08 14.90 1.60
C ILE A 282 7.25 14.05 2.54
N LYS A 283 7.23 12.74 2.29
CA LYS A 283 6.72 11.73 3.23
C LYS A 283 7.87 11.17 4.05
N LYS A 284 7.62 10.90 5.31
CA LYS A 284 8.61 10.46 6.29
C LYS A 284 8.10 9.18 6.94
N ASP A 285 8.77 8.05 6.67
CA ASP A 285 8.46 6.74 7.24
C ASP A 285 9.56 6.33 8.21
N TYR A 286 9.19 5.98 9.42
CA TYR A 286 10.14 5.55 10.44
C TYR A 286 10.74 4.19 10.11
N LEU A 287 12.08 4.08 10.11
CA LEU A 287 12.80 2.83 9.85
C LEU A 287 13.30 2.16 11.15
N GLY A 288 13.69 2.95 12.13
CA GLY A 288 14.21 2.44 13.39
C GLY A 288 15.11 3.45 14.10
N ASN A 289 15.60 3.06 15.28
CA ASN A 289 16.54 3.83 16.07
C ASN A 289 17.94 3.19 16.02
N LEU A 290 18.97 3.97 15.79
CA LEU A 290 20.37 3.56 15.76
C LEU A 290 21.12 4.13 16.97
N ALA A 291 20.67 3.81 18.17
CA ALA A 291 21.30 4.18 19.45
C ALA A 291 21.86 5.63 19.45
N GLU A 292 23.19 5.78 19.34
CA GLU A 292 23.86 7.09 19.37
C GLU A 292 23.51 8.04 18.20
N LYS A 293 22.98 7.52 17.09
CA LYS A 293 22.64 8.30 15.90
C LYS A 293 21.15 8.72 15.84
N GLY A 294 20.35 8.24 16.80
CA GLY A 294 18.95 8.57 16.93
C GLY A 294 18.04 7.88 15.91
N ASN A 295 16.89 8.49 15.68
CA ASN A 295 15.85 7.94 14.80
C ASN A 295 16.19 8.12 13.32
N ILE A 296 16.06 7.06 12.55
CA ILE A 296 16.31 7.01 11.11
C ILE A 296 15.00 6.83 10.37
N TYR A 297 14.88 7.52 9.27
CA TYR A 297 13.66 7.56 8.47
C TYR A 297 13.96 7.34 7.00
N LYS A 298 12.99 6.75 6.29
CA LYS A 298 12.91 6.79 4.84
C LYS A 298 12.15 8.05 4.44
N TYR A 299 12.77 8.85 3.62
CA TYR A 299 12.16 10.03 3.03
C TYR A 299 11.78 9.71 1.58
N THR A 300 10.52 9.94 1.24
CA THR A 300 10.03 9.90 -0.14
C THR A 300 9.66 11.32 -0.53
N ARG A 301 10.46 11.91 -1.41
CA ARG A 301 10.26 13.27 -1.93
C ARG A 301 9.58 13.19 -3.29
N PHE A 302 8.46 13.86 -3.41
CA PHE A 302 7.77 14.09 -4.67
C PHE A 302 8.01 15.53 -5.09
N LYS A 303 8.45 15.72 -6.32
CA LYS A 303 8.77 17.04 -6.87
C LYS A 303 8.42 17.08 -8.34
N TYR A 304 7.91 18.22 -8.82
CA TYR A 304 7.86 18.46 -10.25
C TYR A 304 9.27 18.59 -10.82
N LEU A 305 9.54 17.87 -11.90
CA LEU A 305 10.83 17.87 -12.57
C LEU A 305 10.97 19.16 -13.39
N ASP A 306 11.80 20.08 -12.93
CA ASP A 306 12.21 21.23 -13.70
C ASP A 306 13.71 21.17 -14.02
N SER A 307 14.19 22.12 -14.87
CA SER A 307 15.56 22.13 -15.37
C SER A 307 16.65 22.28 -14.29
N ASN A 308 16.28 22.73 -13.11
CA ASN A 308 17.18 22.96 -11.97
C ASN A 308 17.10 21.82 -10.95
N GLY A 309 16.28 20.79 -11.21
CA GLY A 309 16.17 19.63 -10.34
C GLY A 309 17.50 18.89 -10.27
N GLU A 310 18.07 18.76 -9.07
CA GLU A 310 19.20 17.87 -8.84
C GLU A 310 18.85 16.47 -9.36
N LYS A 311 19.63 15.99 -10.31
CA LYS A 311 19.58 14.60 -10.74
C LYS A 311 19.98 13.75 -9.54
N SER A 312 19.03 13.26 -8.75
CA SER A 312 19.33 12.20 -7.82
C SER A 312 19.74 11.00 -8.66
N LYS A 313 20.88 10.36 -8.33
CA LYS A 313 21.39 9.18 -9.05
C LYS A 313 20.44 7.97 -8.99
N ALA A 314 19.32 8.10 -8.29
CA ALA A 314 18.29 7.10 -8.11
C ALA A 314 17.09 7.30 -9.06
N ASP A 315 17.03 8.40 -9.78
CA ASP A 315 15.86 8.72 -10.60
C ASP A 315 15.94 7.98 -11.94
N GLU A 316 15.07 7.04 -12.12
CA GLU A 316 14.84 6.33 -13.39
C GLU A 316 14.20 7.23 -14.47
N TYR A 317 14.12 8.55 -14.23
CA TYR A 317 13.47 9.50 -15.13
C TYR A 317 14.35 9.81 -16.32
N LYS A 318 13.76 9.65 -17.50
CA LYS A 318 14.39 10.02 -18.76
C LYS A 318 14.63 11.53 -18.79
N THR A 319 15.80 11.95 -19.24
CA THR A 319 16.20 13.36 -19.41
C THR A 319 15.19 14.18 -20.22
N GLY A 320 14.46 13.55 -21.13
CA GLY A 320 13.41 14.17 -21.94
C GLY A 320 12.21 14.69 -21.13
N THR A 321 11.88 14.07 -19.99
CA THR A 321 10.72 14.49 -19.18
C THR A 321 10.95 15.86 -18.53
N ILE A 322 12.17 16.15 -18.06
CA ILE A 322 12.52 17.44 -17.46
C ILE A 322 12.44 18.56 -18.49
N GLN A 323 12.98 18.35 -19.69
CA GLN A 323 12.92 19.31 -20.77
C GLN A 323 11.48 19.57 -21.22
N ASN A 324 10.66 18.53 -21.26
CA ASN A 324 9.26 18.64 -21.63
C ASN A 324 8.46 19.47 -20.62
N LEU A 325 8.69 19.30 -19.31
CA LEU A 325 8.03 20.14 -18.31
C LEU A 325 8.37 21.62 -18.48
N ARG A 326 9.64 21.94 -18.71
CA ARG A 326 10.08 23.32 -18.93
C ARG A 326 9.42 23.91 -20.17
N ASN A 327 9.43 23.19 -21.27
CA ASN A 327 8.80 23.63 -22.52
C ASN A 327 7.30 23.83 -22.32
N TYR A 328 6.64 22.90 -21.65
CA TYR A 328 5.21 22.98 -21.37
C TYR A 328 4.86 24.18 -20.48
N LYS A 329 5.63 24.45 -19.42
CA LYS A 329 5.46 25.66 -18.59
C LYS A 329 5.60 26.94 -19.40
N ASN A 330 6.55 27.00 -20.32
CA ASN A 330 6.74 28.14 -21.19
C ASN A 330 5.54 28.37 -22.13
N LEU A 331 4.99 27.29 -22.70
CA LEU A 331 3.79 27.34 -23.54
C LEU A 331 2.57 27.85 -22.74
N LEU A 332 2.37 27.33 -21.53
CA LEU A 332 1.28 27.81 -20.65
C LEU A 332 1.44 29.29 -20.28
N ALA A 333 2.66 29.72 -19.94
CA ALA A 333 2.94 31.13 -19.62
C ALA A 333 2.70 32.03 -20.83
N ASN A 334 3.17 31.61 -22.02
CA ASN A 334 2.96 32.35 -23.27
C ASN A 334 1.47 32.49 -23.59
N ALA A 335 0.68 31.41 -23.39
CA ALA A 335 -0.77 31.47 -23.57
C ALA A 335 -1.46 32.41 -22.56
N LEU A 336 -0.99 32.39 -21.30
CA LEU A 336 -1.52 33.28 -20.26
C LEU A 336 -1.25 34.77 -20.58
N ASP A 337 -0.03 35.10 -21.03
CA ASP A 337 0.36 36.45 -21.41
C ASP A 337 -0.41 36.97 -22.63
N ASN A 338 -0.81 36.05 -23.53
CA ASN A 338 -1.54 36.37 -24.73
C ASN A 338 -3.06 36.16 -24.66
N ILE A 339 -3.62 35.99 -23.45
CA ILE A 339 -5.03 35.58 -23.25
C ILE A 339 -6.06 36.51 -23.93
N TYR A 340 -5.71 37.78 -24.10
CA TYR A 340 -6.57 38.79 -24.72
C TYR A 340 -6.07 39.28 -26.08
N THR A 341 -5.11 38.59 -26.69
CA THR A 341 -4.55 38.92 -28.00
C THR A 341 -4.95 37.89 -29.06
N ASP A 342 -4.76 38.25 -30.32
CA ASP A 342 -5.01 37.33 -31.45
C ASP A 342 -4.05 36.14 -31.47
N LYS A 343 -2.90 36.26 -30.83
CA LYS A 343 -1.88 35.21 -30.71
C LYS A 343 -2.32 34.03 -29.83
N LEU A 344 -3.37 34.20 -29.02
CA LEU A 344 -3.83 33.13 -28.13
C LEU A 344 -4.15 31.84 -28.87
N ILE A 345 -4.78 31.94 -30.04
CA ILE A 345 -5.18 30.77 -30.83
C ILE A 345 -3.96 29.93 -31.21
N GLU A 346 -2.88 30.59 -31.62
CA GLU A 346 -1.60 29.96 -31.96
C GLU A 346 -0.98 29.30 -30.73
N CYS A 347 -0.90 30.05 -29.60
CA CYS A 347 -0.39 29.53 -28.34
C CYS A 347 -1.16 28.28 -27.85
N ILE A 348 -2.48 28.28 -27.95
CA ILE A 348 -3.29 27.11 -27.55
C ILE A 348 -3.08 25.92 -28.49
N LYS A 349 -2.94 26.16 -29.80
CA LYS A 349 -2.59 25.08 -30.77
C LYS A 349 -1.25 24.44 -30.41
N GLU A 350 -0.23 25.26 -30.09
CA GLU A 350 1.08 24.76 -29.65
C GLU A 350 0.96 23.87 -28.40
N ILE A 351 0.08 24.23 -27.44
CA ILE A 351 -0.18 23.43 -26.25
C ILE A 351 -0.88 22.11 -26.63
N GLN A 352 -1.87 22.17 -27.53
CA GLN A 352 -2.64 20.98 -27.97
C GLN A 352 -1.83 20.02 -28.84
N GLU A 353 -0.86 20.53 -29.58
CA GLU A 353 0.07 19.77 -30.43
C GLU A 353 1.34 19.34 -29.70
N PHE A 354 1.47 19.68 -28.41
CA PHE A 354 2.65 19.33 -27.63
C PHE A 354 2.90 17.81 -27.67
N ASP A 355 4.13 17.40 -27.97
CA ASP A 355 4.55 16.01 -28.24
C ASP A 355 4.20 15.02 -27.13
N PHE A 356 3.87 15.55 -25.98
CA PHE A 356 3.51 14.79 -24.79
C PHE A 356 2.07 15.12 -24.42
N LYS A 357 1.16 14.16 -24.55
CA LYS A 357 -0.24 14.35 -24.14
C LYS A 357 -0.31 14.48 -22.62
N VAL A 358 -0.26 15.69 -22.14
CA VAL A 358 -0.44 15.99 -20.72
C VAL A 358 -1.92 15.89 -20.39
N ILE A 359 -2.28 14.85 -19.62
CA ILE A 359 -3.68 14.60 -19.24
C ILE A 359 -3.98 15.24 -17.89
N ASP A 360 -3.04 15.20 -16.95
CA ASP A 360 -3.23 15.66 -15.57
C ASP A 360 -1.93 16.17 -14.90
N GLY A 361 -0.81 16.18 -15.62
CA GLY A 361 0.50 16.63 -15.13
C GLY A 361 1.26 15.62 -14.27
N LYS A 362 0.72 14.42 -14.03
CA LYS A 362 1.39 13.37 -13.23
C LYS A 362 2.70 12.93 -13.86
N GLU A 363 2.80 12.97 -15.17
CA GLU A 363 3.98 12.61 -15.94
C GLU A 363 5.20 13.51 -15.66
N PHE A 364 4.99 14.66 -15.07
CA PHE A 364 6.06 15.58 -14.67
C PHE A 364 6.52 15.41 -13.22
N ILE A 365 5.93 14.48 -12.46
CA ILE A 365 6.29 14.27 -11.06
C ILE A 365 7.44 13.28 -10.98
N GLY A 366 8.54 13.73 -10.37
CA GLY A 366 9.66 12.90 -9.95
C GLY A 366 9.49 12.40 -8.53
N VAL A 367 9.90 11.16 -8.29
CA VAL A 367 9.95 10.57 -6.96
C VAL A 367 11.41 10.24 -6.64
N SER A 368 11.92 10.81 -5.56
CA SER A 368 13.24 10.44 -5.04
C SER A 368 13.10 9.89 -3.62
N LYS A 369 13.89 8.86 -3.31
CA LYS A 369 13.88 8.19 -2.01
C LYS A 369 15.27 8.21 -1.43
N PHE A 370 15.37 8.54 -0.15
CA PHE A 370 16.63 8.48 0.57
C PHE A 370 16.40 8.15 2.04
N VAL A 371 17.43 7.65 2.68
CA VAL A 371 17.46 7.45 4.13
C VAL A 371 18.06 8.69 4.78
N GLY A 372 17.46 9.16 5.84
CA GLY A 372 17.91 10.36 6.54
C GLY A 372 17.67 10.31 8.05
N ASP A 373 18.30 11.25 8.75
CA ASP A 373 18.09 11.49 10.17
C ASP A 373 16.75 12.19 10.44
N GLU A 374 16.49 12.49 11.69
CA GLU A 374 15.26 13.18 12.13
C GLU A 374 15.08 14.57 11.49
N ASN A 375 16.18 15.24 11.15
CA ASN A 375 16.22 16.56 10.54
C ASN A 375 16.16 16.53 9.01
N GLY A 376 16.16 15.35 8.39
CA GLY A 376 16.12 15.19 6.94
C GLY A 376 17.49 15.24 6.26
N ASN A 377 18.59 15.21 7.02
CA ASN A 377 19.92 15.09 6.43
C ASN A 377 20.12 13.68 5.91
N ILE A 378 20.70 13.56 4.70
CA ILE A 378 20.95 12.28 4.07
C ILE A 378 21.91 11.44 4.92
N TYR A 379 21.49 10.24 5.26
CA TYR A 379 22.26 9.28 6.02
C TYR A 379 22.54 8.02 5.19
N LYS A 380 23.79 7.55 5.21
CA LYS A 380 24.18 6.31 4.54
C LYS A 380 24.50 5.27 5.61
N PRO A 381 23.56 4.35 5.91
CA PRO A 381 23.80 3.34 6.92
C PRO A 381 24.89 2.35 6.48
N SER A 382 25.75 1.98 7.42
CA SER A 382 26.67 0.87 7.27
C SER A 382 25.94 -0.47 7.14
N GLN A 383 26.64 -1.55 6.80
CA GLN A 383 26.02 -2.87 6.63
C GLN A 383 25.33 -3.37 7.90
N GLY A 384 25.96 -3.23 9.07
CA GLY A 384 25.34 -3.58 10.34
C GLY A 384 24.09 -2.73 10.67
N GLU A 385 24.14 -1.43 10.37
CA GLU A 385 23.00 -0.53 10.58
C GLU A 385 21.84 -0.82 9.63
N LYS A 386 22.12 -1.19 8.37
CA LYS A 386 21.05 -1.68 7.45
C LYS A 386 20.35 -2.90 8.03
N SER A 387 21.11 -3.82 8.62
CA SER A 387 20.57 -5.00 9.29
C SER A 387 19.71 -4.65 10.49
N MET A 388 20.16 -3.70 11.33
CA MET A 388 19.37 -3.19 12.46
C MET A 388 18.06 -2.56 11.99
N LEU A 389 18.11 -1.69 10.99
CA LEU A 389 16.95 -1.01 10.46
C LEU A 389 15.96 -2.00 9.82
N LEU A 390 16.46 -2.95 9.04
CA LEU A 390 15.62 -3.98 8.42
C LEU A 390 14.92 -4.84 9.47
N LEU A 391 15.65 -5.31 10.49
CA LEU A 391 15.07 -6.09 11.58
C LEU A 391 14.02 -5.27 12.34
N ASN A 392 14.31 -4.00 12.66
CA ASN A 392 13.35 -3.11 13.31
C ASN A 392 12.08 -2.92 12.47
N MET A 393 12.21 -2.71 11.16
CA MET A 393 11.07 -2.60 10.26
C MET A 393 10.22 -3.86 10.29
N ARG A 394 10.85 -5.05 10.25
CA ARG A 394 10.15 -6.34 10.31
C ARG A 394 9.45 -6.55 11.64
N LEU A 395 10.10 -6.25 12.75
CA LEU A 395 9.52 -6.41 14.08
C LEU A 395 8.40 -5.39 14.39
N ASN A 396 8.47 -4.19 13.81
CA ASN A 396 7.43 -3.17 13.95
C ASN A 396 6.23 -3.36 13.01
N SER A 397 6.34 -4.23 12.02
CA SER A 397 5.22 -4.55 11.12
C SER A 397 4.23 -5.49 11.84
N GLU A 398 2.93 -5.25 11.67
CA GLU A 398 1.90 -6.06 12.31
C GLU A 398 1.75 -7.42 11.64
N SER A 399 1.91 -8.49 12.43
CA SER A 399 1.65 -9.84 12.01
C SER A 399 1.28 -10.72 13.21
N ASP A 400 0.69 -11.88 12.93
CA ASP A 400 0.44 -12.89 13.95
C ASP A 400 1.59 -13.88 14.11
N ASN A 401 2.46 -13.96 13.08
CA ASN A 401 3.56 -14.91 13.07
C ASN A 401 4.82 -14.23 12.55
N TYR A 402 5.94 -14.45 13.22
CA TYR A 402 7.27 -13.95 12.88
C TYR A 402 8.23 -15.11 12.75
N ILE A 403 8.97 -15.17 11.67
CA ILE A 403 10.01 -16.17 11.41
C ILE A 403 11.33 -15.44 11.22
N LEU A 404 12.30 -15.69 12.12
CA LEU A 404 13.56 -14.99 12.17
C LEU A 404 14.71 -16.01 12.07
N ASP A 405 15.57 -15.86 11.06
CA ASP A 405 16.75 -16.70 10.89
C ASP A 405 18.02 -15.89 11.16
N GLU A 406 18.75 -16.25 12.19
CA GLU A 406 19.97 -15.58 12.66
C GLU A 406 19.80 -14.04 12.75
N PRO A 407 18.80 -13.54 13.49
CA PRO A 407 18.56 -12.09 13.60
C PRO A 407 19.73 -11.34 14.22
N GLU A 408 20.60 -12.02 14.95
CA GLU A 408 21.82 -11.49 15.57
C GLU A 408 22.97 -11.23 14.58
N LEU A 409 22.90 -11.75 13.37
CA LEU A 409 24.02 -11.66 12.42
C LEU A 409 24.32 -10.18 12.11
N SER A 410 25.57 -9.78 12.27
CA SER A 410 26.07 -8.40 12.12
C SER A 410 25.54 -7.38 13.16
N LEU A 411 24.96 -7.85 14.28
CA LEU A 411 24.51 -7.01 15.38
C LEU A 411 25.45 -7.15 16.59
N GLY A 412 25.64 -6.05 17.33
CA GLY A 412 26.37 -6.08 18.58
C GLY A 412 25.56 -6.74 19.70
N ASN A 413 26.22 -7.50 20.60
CA ASN A 413 25.54 -8.18 21.71
C ASN A 413 24.77 -7.25 22.62
N GLN A 414 25.23 -6.02 22.85
CA GLN A 414 24.52 -5.02 23.63
C GLN A 414 23.19 -4.63 22.97
N TYR A 415 23.21 -4.37 21.66
CA TYR A 415 21.99 -4.03 20.92
C TYR A 415 20.98 -5.19 20.94
N ILE A 416 21.45 -6.42 20.79
CA ILE A 416 20.63 -7.62 20.90
C ILE A 416 19.97 -7.66 22.30
N SER A 417 20.75 -7.46 23.33
CA SER A 417 20.33 -7.53 24.74
C SER A 417 19.34 -6.43 25.12
N ASP A 418 19.59 -5.19 24.67
CA ASP A 418 18.90 -4.00 25.18
C ASP A 418 17.73 -3.59 24.30
N VAL A 419 17.73 -4.00 23.02
CA VAL A 419 16.70 -3.61 22.05
C VAL A 419 15.94 -4.83 21.52
N ILE A 420 16.63 -5.81 20.96
CA ILE A 420 15.97 -6.91 20.26
C ILE A 420 15.23 -7.85 21.21
N VAL A 421 15.90 -8.31 22.27
CA VAL A 421 15.29 -9.23 23.23
C VAL A 421 14.04 -8.64 23.90
N PRO A 422 14.03 -7.40 24.42
CA PRO A 422 12.83 -6.77 24.93
C PRO A 422 11.70 -6.64 23.88
N HIS A 423 12.05 -6.32 22.62
CA HIS A 423 11.07 -6.21 21.54
C HIS A 423 10.41 -7.55 21.23
N LEU A 424 11.20 -8.63 21.13
CA LEU A 424 10.68 -9.99 20.95
C LEU A 424 9.73 -10.40 22.09
N ILE A 425 10.10 -10.08 23.33
CA ILE A 425 9.26 -10.35 24.50
C ILE A 425 7.95 -9.57 24.43
N ASN A 426 7.97 -8.31 24.00
CA ASN A 426 6.76 -7.49 23.83
C ASN A 426 5.82 -8.07 22.77
N ILE A 427 6.35 -8.49 21.63
CA ILE A 427 5.57 -9.15 20.55
C ILE A 427 4.93 -10.45 21.09
N ALA A 428 5.69 -11.26 21.82
CA ALA A 428 5.21 -12.50 22.40
C ALA A 428 4.12 -12.26 23.49
N ASN A 429 4.26 -11.20 24.28
CA ASN A 429 3.26 -10.80 25.29
C ASN A 429 1.94 -10.34 24.63
N ALA A 430 1.98 -9.87 23.38
CA ALA A 430 0.80 -9.59 22.57
C ALA A 430 0.17 -10.87 21.95
N ASN A 431 0.55 -12.06 22.47
CA ASN A 431 0.04 -13.37 22.01
C ASN A 431 0.33 -13.69 20.54
N LYS A 432 1.44 -13.15 20.01
CA LYS A 432 1.95 -13.45 18.66
C LYS A 432 2.92 -14.62 18.71
N ARG A 433 3.04 -15.35 17.59
CA ARG A 433 3.99 -16.46 17.45
C ARG A 433 5.29 -15.95 16.87
N ILE A 434 6.40 -16.27 17.52
CA ILE A 434 7.75 -15.97 17.03
C ILE A 434 8.52 -17.29 16.96
N VAL A 435 9.12 -17.57 15.82
CA VAL A 435 10.01 -18.72 15.62
C VAL A 435 11.37 -18.20 15.18
N ILE A 436 12.41 -18.46 15.98
CA ILE A 436 13.74 -17.89 15.82
C ILE A 436 14.77 -19.02 15.71
N ALA A 437 15.52 -19.07 14.61
CA ALA A 437 16.77 -19.83 14.59
C ALA A 437 17.92 -18.91 14.97
N THR A 438 18.70 -19.31 15.96
CA THR A 438 19.79 -18.48 16.51
C THR A 438 20.94 -19.31 17.03
N HIS A 439 22.14 -18.71 17.01
CA HIS A 439 23.34 -19.15 17.69
C HIS A 439 23.73 -18.24 18.85
N ASN A 440 22.90 -17.22 19.16
CA ASN A 440 23.21 -16.24 20.19
C ASN A 440 22.50 -16.58 21.51
N ALA A 441 23.30 -16.77 22.59
CA ALA A 441 22.78 -17.08 23.91
C ALA A 441 21.85 -16.00 24.47
N ASN A 442 22.08 -14.72 24.17
CA ASN A 442 21.19 -13.64 24.61
C ASN A 442 19.78 -13.79 24.04
N ILE A 443 19.62 -14.33 22.83
CA ILE A 443 18.32 -14.61 22.26
C ILE A 443 17.79 -15.93 22.81
N ALA A 444 18.57 -17.02 22.67
CA ALA A 444 18.09 -18.38 22.97
C ALA A 444 17.77 -18.60 24.47
N VAL A 445 18.53 -17.96 25.37
CA VAL A 445 18.41 -18.19 26.82
C VAL A 445 17.57 -17.09 27.49
N ARG A 446 17.87 -15.79 27.20
CA ARG A 446 17.23 -14.67 27.92
C ARG A 446 15.75 -14.44 27.51
N THR A 447 15.34 -14.92 26.37
CA THR A 447 13.91 -14.85 25.97
C THR A 447 13.06 -15.84 26.73
N LEU A 448 13.66 -16.81 27.42
CA LEU A 448 12.97 -17.89 28.13
C LEU A 448 11.89 -18.53 27.24
N PRO A 449 12.28 -19.21 26.16
CA PRO A 449 11.33 -19.72 25.16
C PRO A 449 10.41 -20.79 25.76
N TYR A 450 9.13 -20.76 25.34
CA TYR A 450 8.19 -21.83 25.70
C TYR A 450 8.50 -23.14 24.98
N LEU A 451 9.13 -23.07 23.81
CA LEU A 451 9.65 -24.22 23.09
C LEU A 451 11.07 -23.95 22.61
N SER A 452 11.96 -24.86 22.93
CA SER A 452 13.28 -24.99 22.35
C SER A 452 13.31 -26.23 21.45
N ILE A 453 13.70 -26.02 20.20
CA ILE A 453 13.88 -27.06 19.19
C ILE A 453 15.39 -27.21 18.99
N PHE A 454 15.96 -28.26 19.52
CA PHE A 454 17.37 -28.56 19.36
C PHE A 454 17.60 -29.50 18.18
N ARG A 455 18.48 -29.08 17.27
CA ARG A 455 18.85 -29.85 16.07
C ARG A 455 20.25 -30.39 16.20
N LYS A 456 20.38 -31.71 16.10
CA LYS A 456 21.66 -32.43 16.17
C LYS A 456 21.86 -33.27 14.93
N HIS A 457 23.08 -33.30 14.40
CA HIS A 457 23.45 -34.16 13.26
C HIS A 457 24.55 -35.10 13.69
N ASN A 458 24.26 -36.39 13.73
CA ASN A 458 25.21 -37.43 14.06
C ASN A 458 25.21 -38.53 12.99
N ASN A 459 26.34 -38.81 12.40
CA ASN A 459 26.53 -39.93 11.46
C ASN A 459 25.52 -40.01 10.32
N GLY A 460 25.15 -38.84 9.74
CA GLY A 460 24.18 -38.74 8.66
C GLY A 460 22.71 -38.72 9.10
N VAL A 461 22.42 -38.80 10.40
CA VAL A 461 21.07 -38.75 10.95
C VAL A 461 20.83 -37.39 11.58
N TYR A 462 19.70 -36.77 11.22
CA TYR A 462 19.25 -35.49 11.78
C TYR A 462 18.19 -35.73 12.87
N ASN A 463 18.58 -35.52 14.13
CA ASN A 463 17.70 -35.66 15.26
C ASN A 463 17.06 -34.30 15.65
N THR A 464 15.82 -34.34 16.10
CA THR A 464 15.07 -33.17 16.56
C THR A 464 14.60 -33.39 17.97
N TYR A 465 15.10 -32.60 18.90
CA TYR A 465 14.72 -32.65 20.30
C TYR A 465 13.84 -31.45 20.62
N LEU A 466 12.77 -31.67 21.37
CA LEU A 466 11.82 -30.67 21.79
C LEU A 466 11.85 -30.53 23.32
N GLY A 467 11.93 -29.31 23.82
CA GLY A 467 11.94 -29.06 25.26
C GLY A 467 11.89 -27.59 25.61
N ASN A 468 12.31 -27.24 26.80
CA ASN A 468 12.34 -25.86 27.26
C ASN A 468 13.28 -25.69 28.48
N PRO A 469 13.70 -24.42 28.78
CA PRO A 469 14.57 -24.17 29.94
C PRO A 469 13.89 -24.41 31.29
N PHE A 470 12.55 -24.47 31.34
CA PHE A 470 11.82 -24.61 32.61
C PHE A 470 11.88 -26.04 33.14
N THR A 471 11.79 -27.04 32.26
CA THR A 471 11.90 -28.46 32.59
C THR A 471 13.34 -28.94 32.57
N ASN A 472 14.25 -28.20 31.96
CA ASN A 472 15.64 -28.56 31.69
C ASN A 472 15.77 -29.87 30.88
N LYS A 473 14.78 -30.21 30.05
CA LYS A 473 14.75 -31.43 29.24
C LYS A 473 14.60 -31.11 27.79
N LEU A 474 15.27 -31.94 26.96
CA LEU A 474 15.10 -32.00 25.51
C LEU A 474 14.76 -33.46 25.15
N ILE A 475 13.60 -33.69 24.61
CA ILE A 475 13.07 -35.02 24.30
C ILE A 475 13.08 -35.21 22.80
N GLU A 476 13.75 -36.27 22.33
CA GLU A 476 13.77 -36.60 20.91
C GLU A 476 12.37 -36.91 20.38
N ASN A 477 12.09 -36.45 19.16
CA ASN A 477 10.73 -36.52 18.63
C ASN A 477 10.30 -37.94 18.26
N LEU A 478 11.23 -38.83 17.82
CA LEU A 478 10.97 -40.18 17.38
C LEU A 478 11.24 -41.22 18.48
N ASP A 479 12.46 -41.31 18.97
CA ASP A 479 12.91 -42.38 19.88
C ASP A 479 12.71 -42.02 21.38
N LYS A 480 12.28 -40.79 21.68
CA LYS A 480 12.03 -40.28 23.04
C LYS A 480 13.26 -40.27 23.94
N SER A 481 14.47 -40.33 23.39
CA SER A 481 15.69 -40.14 24.16
C SER A 481 15.70 -38.73 24.78
N GLU A 482 16.26 -38.59 25.98
CA GLU A 482 16.31 -37.32 26.73
C GLU A 482 17.73 -36.78 26.75
N LEU A 483 17.86 -35.45 26.57
CA LEU A 483 19.09 -34.67 26.76
C LEU A 483 18.82 -33.55 27.78
N ASP A 484 19.89 -33.05 28.42
CA ASP A 484 19.81 -31.89 29.31
C ASP A 484 19.83 -30.59 28.52
N TRP A 485 18.78 -29.77 28.68
CA TRP A 485 18.65 -28.52 27.94
C TRP A 485 19.80 -27.54 28.27
N LYS A 486 20.18 -27.44 29.53
CA LYS A 486 21.24 -26.54 29.97
C LYS A 486 22.58 -26.94 29.42
N GLU A 487 22.92 -28.25 29.47
CA GLU A 487 24.18 -28.79 28.95
C GLU A 487 24.30 -28.54 27.42
N GLU A 488 23.30 -28.91 26.66
CA GLU A 488 23.32 -28.69 25.18
C GLU A 488 23.32 -27.20 24.81
N SER A 489 22.60 -26.37 25.58
CA SER A 489 22.63 -24.91 25.36
C SER A 489 24.02 -24.31 25.65
N LEU A 490 24.68 -24.71 26.73
CA LEU A 490 26.03 -24.28 27.05
C LEU A 490 27.02 -24.72 25.95
N ASN A 491 26.93 -25.95 25.51
CA ASN A 491 27.82 -26.49 24.47
C ASN A 491 27.68 -25.74 23.14
N ILE A 492 26.46 -25.48 22.70
CA ILE A 492 26.19 -24.90 21.36
C ILE A 492 26.30 -23.36 21.36
N LEU A 493 25.80 -22.70 22.41
CA LEU A 493 25.65 -21.23 22.39
C LEU A 493 26.81 -20.52 23.09
N GLU A 494 27.50 -21.19 24.01
CA GLU A 494 28.54 -20.59 24.85
C GLU A 494 29.95 -21.24 24.66
N GLY A 495 30.02 -22.27 23.83
CA GLY A 495 31.28 -22.96 23.56
C GLY A 495 31.70 -23.96 24.64
N GLY A 496 30.75 -24.42 25.45
CA GLY A 496 30.95 -25.40 26.53
C GLY A 496 31.10 -24.79 27.92
N GLU A 497 30.98 -25.64 28.94
CA GLU A 497 31.03 -25.23 30.33
C GLU A 497 32.40 -24.67 30.74
N GLU A 498 33.49 -25.21 30.18
CA GLU A 498 34.86 -24.71 30.41
C GLU A 498 35.03 -23.28 29.87
N ALA A 499 34.66 -23.02 28.62
CA ALA A 499 34.78 -21.70 28.00
C ALA A 499 33.86 -20.65 28.67
N PHE A 500 32.68 -21.06 29.14
CA PHE A 500 31.78 -20.21 29.92
C PHE A 500 32.39 -19.89 31.27
N GLY A 501 32.94 -20.90 31.98
CA GLY A 501 33.60 -20.75 33.26
C GLY A 501 34.83 -19.86 33.21
N GLU A 502 35.69 -20.02 32.22
CA GLU A 502 36.85 -19.17 31.99
C GLU A 502 36.50 -17.72 31.77
N ARG A 503 35.46 -17.45 30.93
CA ARG A 503 34.98 -16.09 30.73
C ARG A 503 34.40 -15.46 31.99
N SER A 504 33.63 -16.21 32.76
CA SER A 504 33.12 -15.77 34.06
C SER A 504 34.24 -15.44 35.02
N TYR A 505 35.25 -16.29 35.11
CA TYR A 505 36.42 -16.07 35.96
C TYR A 505 37.22 -14.82 35.59
N ILE A 506 37.43 -14.59 34.27
CA ILE A 506 38.14 -13.41 33.78
C ILE A 506 37.37 -12.13 34.12
N TYR A 507 36.07 -12.13 33.96
CA TYR A 507 35.24 -10.96 34.24
C TYR A 507 35.14 -10.68 35.76
N ASP A 508 35.07 -11.72 36.58
CA ASP A 508 35.03 -11.59 38.03
C ASP A 508 36.38 -11.16 38.61
N ALA A 509 37.52 -11.58 38.00
CA ALA A 509 38.84 -11.18 38.41
C ALA A 509 39.17 -9.70 38.11
N GLY A 510 38.49 -9.08 37.12
CA GLY A 510 38.62 -7.67 36.79
C GLY A 510 37.86 -6.70 37.71
N THR A 511 37.07 -7.22 38.64
CA THR A 511 36.21 -6.45 39.60
C THR A 511 36.76 -6.40 41.02
N ARG A 512 37.97 -6.85 41.27
CA ARG A 512 38.66 -6.74 42.59
C ARG A 512 39.71 -5.65 42.62
#